data_7716edb7a63405e680c3e18fdc472f66
#
_entry.id   7716edb7a63405e680c3e18fdc472f66
#
_cell.length_a   1.000
_cell.length_b   1.000
_cell.length_c   1.000
_cell.angle_alpha   90.00
_cell.angle_beta   90.00
_cell.angle_gamma   90.00
#
_symmetry.space_group_name_H-M   'P 1'
#
loop_
_entity.id
_entity.type
_entity.pdbx_description
1 polymer ?
#
loop_
_entity_poly.entity_id
_entity_poly.type
_entity_poly.pdbx_seq_one_letter_code
_entity_poly.pdbx_strand_id
1 'polypeptide(L)'
;VESITESTTPDDDIDGGKFILINDGEKVKVGRGVNSLVTLSGDKTEDMKKIKIIDSLDLIRDDIKASFEENYINVVNSHENKMLFIGAVNQYFKSLQSQGVLYDGADCRAYIDVQSQREWLAQKYDVSDWTDSEVEVANTGSIIFAGADITIQDCIEDLSFKIGLE
;
A
#
# COMPACT_ATOMS: atom_id res chain seq x y z
N VAL A 1 -2.48 -30.72 -9.71
CA VAL A 1 -1.22 -31.43 -9.40
C VAL A 1 -1.57 -32.59 -8.49
N GLU A 2 -1.28 -33.82 -8.93
CA GLU A 2 -1.64 -35.05 -8.20
C GLU A 2 -0.58 -35.43 -7.14
N SER A 3 0.67 -35.07 -7.37
CA SER A 3 1.77 -35.28 -6.41
C SER A 3 2.88 -34.23 -6.59
N ILE A 4 3.64 -34.01 -5.54
CA ILE A 4 4.80 -33.12 -5.50
C ILE A 4 5.94 -33.81 -4.75
N THR A 5 7.17 -33.34 -4.99
CA THR A 5 8.29 -33.61 -4.08
C THR A 5 8.23 -32.59 -2.95
N GLU A 6 7.99 -33.07 -1.73
CA GLU A 6 7.86 -32.19 -0.57
C GLU A 6 9.22 -31.70 -0.09
N SER A 7 9.25 -30.46 0.42
CA SER A 7 10.39 -29.94 1.17
C SER A 7 10.47 -30.67 2.54
N THR A 8 11.67 -30.94 2.99
CA THR A 8 11.92 -31.47 4.34
C THR A 8 11.89 -30.38 5.41
N THR A 9 11.97 -29.11 4.99
CA THR A 9 11.98 -27.91 5.86
C THR A 9 11.08 -26.84 5.25
N PRO A 10 9.74 -27.06 5.17
CA PRO A 10 8.84 -26.13 4.47
C PRO A 10 8.81 -24.74 5.12
N ASP A 11 8.92 -24.65 6.45
CA ASP A 11 8.93 -23.36 7.16
C ASP A 11 10.18 -22.55 6.82
N ASP A 12 11.37 -23.19 6.83
CA ASP A 12 12.64 -22.52 6.45
C ASP A 12 12.61 -22.06 4.98
N ASP A 13 11.97 -22.82 4.10
CA ASP A 13 11.82 -22.45 2.69
C ASP A 13 10.91 -21.24 2.52
N ILE A 14 9.79 -21.19 3.26
CA ILE A 14 8.87 -20.06 3.26
C ILE A 14 9.55 -18.81 3.83
N ASP A 15 10.24 -18.94 4.96
CA ASP A 15 10.99 -17.85 5.59
C ASP A 15 12.13 -17.36 4.69
N GLY A 16 12.71 -18.27 3.90
CA GLY A 16 13.68 -17.98 2.85
C GLY A 16 13.08 -17.38 1.57
N GLY A 17 11.78 -17.00 1.58
CA GLY A 17 11.10 -16.35 0.46
C GLY A 17 10.79 -17.27 -0.72
N LYS A 18 10.68 -18.59 -0.49
CA LYS A 18 10.31 -19.55 -1.53
C LYS A 18 8.79 -19.78 -1.54
N PHE A 19 8.21 -19.61 -2.72
CA PHE A 19 6.82 -19.98 -2.97
C PHE A 19 6.75 -21.49 -3.22
N ILE A 20 6.28 -22.26 -2.23
CA ILE A 20 6.24 -23.71 -2.27
C ILE A 20 4.82 -24.26 -2.24
N LEU A 21 4.68 -25.49 -2.78
CA LEU A 21 3.50 -26.31 -2.62
C LEU A 21 3.74 -27.31 -1.49
N ILE A 22 2.71 -27.55 -0.71
CA ILE A 22 2.69 -28.56 0.38
C ILE A 22 1.54 -29.54 0.14
N ASN A 23 1.68 -30.75 0.68
CA ASN A 23 0.62 -31.76 0.68
C ASN A 23 0.14 -31.93 2.13
N ASP A 24 -1.15 -31.71 2.38
CA ASP A 24 -1.75 -31.86 3.71
C ASP A 24 -2.28 -33.27 4.00
N GLY A 25 -1.97 -34.23 3.12
CA GLY A 25 -2.43 -35.63 3.19
C GLY A 25 -3.70 -35.89 2.36
N GLU A 26 -4.45 -34.85 1.99
CA GLU A 26 -5.64 -34.95 1.14
C GLU A 26 -5.42 -34.31 -0.23
N LYS A 27 -4.73 -33.15 -0.25
CA LYS A 27 -4.52 -32.37 -1.49
C LYS A 27 -3.22 -31.59 -1.45
N VAL A 28 -2.75 -31.27 -2.66
CA VAL A 28 -1.64 -30.32 -2.85
C VAL A 28 -2.19 -28.90 -2.83
N LYS A 29 -1.59 -28.05 -2.03
CA LYS A 29 -1.95 -26.63 -1.87
C LYS A 29 -0.73 -25.73 -1.78
N VAL A 30 -0.92 -24.43 -1.92
CA VAL A 30 0.12 -23.42 -1.65
C VAL A 30 0.41 -23.41 -0.15
N GLY A 31 1.69 -23.42 0.22
CA GLY A 31 2.13 -23.31 1.60
C GLY A 31 1.76 -21.94 2.16
N ARG A 32 2.43 -20.90 1.64
CA ARG A 32 2.10 -19.49 1.91
C ARG A 32 2.35 -18.62 0.66
N GLY A 33 1.63 -17.52 0.57
CA GLY A 33 1.76 -16.55 -0.52
C GLY A 33 2.90 -15.55 -0.26
N VAL A 34 4.14 -16.03 -0.25
CA VAL A 34 5.33 -15.21 -0.03
C VAL A 34 6.09 -14.95 -1.33
N ASN A 35 6.81 -13.82 -1.38
CA ASN A 35 7.72 -13.46 -2.46
C ASN A 35 9.18 -13.64 -2.04
N SER A 36 10.13 -13.33 -2.93
CA SER A 36 11.57 -13.51 -2.70
C SER A 36 12.22 -12.42 -1.82
N LEU A 37 11.44 -11.54 -1.19
CA LEU A 37 11.97 -10.52 -0.29
C LEU A 37 12.35 -11.16 1.04
N VAL A 38 13.65 -11.32 1.32
CA VAL A 38 14.16 -11.88 2.58
C VAL A 38 14.95 -10.87 3.40
N THR A 39 15.43 -9.81 2.77
CA THR A 39 16.23 -8.76 3.44
C THR A 39 15.45 -7.45 3.45
N LEU A 40 15.18 -6.94 4.64
CA LEU A 40 14.53 -5.65 4.83
C LEU A 40 15.58 -4.54 4.85
N SER A 41 15.45 -3.59 3.94
CA SER A 41 16.32 -2.41 3.86
C SER A 41 15.53 -1.22 3.31
N GLY A 42 15.85 -0.01 3.76
CA GLY A 42 15.11 1.20 3.40
C GLY A 42 13.67 1.15 3.91
N ASP A 43 12.71 1.42 3.04
CA ASP A 43 11.28 1.51 3.39
C ASP A 43 10.54 0.16 3.33
N LYS A 44 11.29 -0.96 3.24
CA LYS A 44 10.69 -2.29 3.16
C LYS A 44 10.29 -2.81 4.53
N THR A 45 9.05 -3.26 4.66
CA THR A 45 8.47 -3.86 5.88
C THR A 45 8.30 -5.37 5.75
N GLU A 46 8.10 -6.06 6.88
CA GLU A 46 7.82 -7.50 6.91
C GLU A 46 6.58 -7.88 6.07
N ASP A 47 5.55 -7.03 6.10
CA ASP A 47 4.31 -7.26 5.35
C ASP A 47 4.55 -7.33 3.84
N MET A 48 5.56 -6.63 3.34
CA MET A 48 5.94 -6.65 1.92
C MET A 48 6.50 -8.00 1.44
N LYS A 49 6.76 -8.94 2.33
CA LYS A 49 7.08 -10.33 1.98
C LYS A 49 5.88 -11.08 1.41
N LYS A 50 4.66 -10.62 1.67
CA LYS A 50 3.43 -11.26 1.20
C LYS A 50 3.04 -10.77 -0.19
N ILE A 51 2.77 -11.72 -1.08
CA ILE A 51 2.35 -11.43 -2.46
C ILE A 51 1.08 -10.58 -2.46
N LYS A 52 0.08 -10.92 -1.63
CA LYS A 52 -1.18 -10.16 -1.52
C LYS A 52 -0.93 -8.68 -1.22
N ILE A 53 -0.01 -8.38 -0.32
CA ILE A 53 0.30 -6.99 0.08
C ILE A 53 0.89 -6.22 -1.11
N ILE A 54 1.86 -6.81 -1.81
CA ILE A 54 2.48 -6.17 -2.98
C ILE A 54 1.47 -6.00 -4.12
N ASP A 55 0.69 -7.04 -4.45
CA ASP A 55 -0.32 -6.96 -5.50
C ASP A 55 -1.39 -5.89 -5.17
N SER A 56 -1.78 -5.77 -3.90
CA SER A 56 -2.72 -4.71 -3.48
C SER A 56 -2.11 -3.32 -3.59
N LEU A 57 -0.84 -3.14 -3.24
CA LEU A 57 -0.13 -1.86 -3.40
C LEU A 57 0.00 -1.48 -4.89
N ASP A 58 0.36 -2.43 -5.73
CA ASP A 58 0.50 -2.21 -7.17
C ASP A 58 -0.85 -1.86 -7.80
N LEU A 59 -1.93 -2.56 -7.43
CA LEU A 59 -3.29 -2.25 -7.87
C LEU A 59 -3.68 -0.81 -7.50
N ILE A 60 -3.50 -0.44 -6.23
CA ILE A 60 -3.86 0.90 -5.73
C ILE A 60 -3.07 1.98 -6.46
N ARG A 61 -1.77 1.78 -6.65
CA ARG A 61 -0.91 2.72 -7.38
C ARG A 61 -1.37 2.89 -8.82
N ASP A 62 -1.66 1.78 -9.50
CA ASP A 62 -2.02 1.81 -10.91
C ASP A 62 -3.42 2.42 -11.11
N ASP A 63 -4.38 2.16 -10.22
CA ASP A 63 -5.71 2.77 -10.24
C ASP A 63 -5.65 4.29 -10.01
N ILE A 64 -4.87 4.74 -9.01
CA ILE A 64 -4.69 6.17 -8.73
C ILE A 64 -4.03 6.85 -9.94
N LYS A 65 -2.99 6.23 -10.52
CA LYS A 65 -2.30 6.75 -11.69
C LYS A 65 -3.24 6.85 -12.89
N ALA A 66 -3.99 5.80 -13.19
CA ALA A 66 -4.95 5.79 -14.29
C ALA A 66 -6.03 6.88 -14.11
N SER A 67 -6.60 6.99 -12.91
CA SER A 67 -7.58 8.02 -12.58
C SER A 67 -7.00 9.44 -12.71
N PHE A 68 -5.75 9.65 -12.30
CA PHE A 68 -5.06 10.93 -12.45
C PHE A 68 -4.85 11.26 -13.93
N GLU A 69 -4.35 10.32 -14.71
CA GLU A 69 -4.09 10.52 -16.15
C GLU A 69 -5.37 10.82 -16.94
N GLU A 70 -6.47 10.18 -16.59
CA GLU A 70 -7.75 10.35 -17.29
C GLU A 70 -8.46 11.67 -16.91
N ASN A 71 -8.43 12.06 -15.63
CA ASN A 71 -9.33 13.10 -15.14
C ASN A 71 -8.64 14.39 -14.71
N TYR A 72 -7.32 14.39 -14.45
CA TYR A 72 -6.63 15.54 -13.87
C TYR A 72 -5.50 16.10 -14.73
N ILE A 73 -4.99 15.36 -15.73
CA ILE A 73 -4.03 15.91 -16.68
C ILE A 73 -4.69 17.03 -17.48
N ASN A 74 -3.96 18.15 -17.64
CA ASN A 74 -4.41 19.40 -18.28
C ASN A 74 -5.48 20.17 -17.51
N VAL A 75 -5.85 19.76 -16.30
CA VAL A 75 -6.67 20.58 -15.39
C VAL A 75 -5.79 21.67 -14.77
N VAL A 76 -6.37 22.84 -14.50
CA VAL A 76 -5.66 23.95 -13.85
C VAL A 76 -5.16 23.51 -12.47
N ASN A 77 -3.86 23.70 -12.19
CA ASN A 77 -3.26 23.34 -10.91
C ASN A 77 -3.59 24.38 -9.84
N SER A 78 -4.85 24.46 -9.43
CA SER A 78 -5.31 25.25 -8.28
C SER A 78 -5.38 24.38 -7.02
N HIS A 79 -5.41 25.03 -5.86
CA HIS A 79 -5.58 24.32 -4.59
C HIS A 79 -6.90 23.53 -4.57
N GLU A 80 -7.99 24.10 -5.08
CA GLU A 80 -9.30 23.43 -5.15
C GLU A 80 -9.22 22.13 -5.99
N ASN A 81 -8.55 22.17 -7.14
CA ASN A 81 -8.41 20.99 -8.00
C ASN A 81 -7.49 19.92 -7.38
N LYS A 82 -6.44 20.34 -6.63
CA LYS A 82 -5.65 19.42 -5.81
C LYS A 82 -6.53 18.73 -4.76
N MET A 83 -7.37 19.47 -4.05
CA MET A 83 -8.28 18.94 -3.03
C MET A 83 -9.36 18.05 -3.63
N LEU A 84 -9.85 18.31 -4.84
CA LEU A 84 -10.77 17.42 -5.55
C LEU A 84 -10.10 16.08 -5.87
N PHE A 85 -8.85 16.08 -6.33
CA PHE A 85 -8.08 14.85 -6.55
C PHE A 85 -7.90 14.07 -5.23
N ILE A 86 -7.43 14.71 -4.16
CA ILE A 86 -7.29 14.08 -2.85
C ILE A 86 -8.62 13.50 -2.35
N GLY A 87 -9.72 14.23 -2.54
CA GLY A 87 -11.07 13.77 -2.20
C GLY A 87 -11.50 12.51 -2.96
N ALA A 88 -11.19 12.45 -4.27
CA ALA A 88 -11.45 11.29 -5.10
C ALA A 88 -10.65 10.06 -4.64
N VAL A 89 -9.35 10.24 -4.34
CA VAL A 89 -8.51 9.16 -3.78
C VAL A 89 -9.04 8.68 -2.43
N ASN A 90 -9.45 9.58 -1.55
CA ASN A 90 -10.03 9.23 -0.26
C ASN A 90 -11.36 8.45 -0.41
N GLN A 91 -12.19 8.81 -1.38
CA GLN A 91 -13.40 8.04 -1.69
C GLN A 91 -13.09 6.64 -2.23
N TYR A 92 -12.04 6.51 -3.04
CA TYR A 92 -11.55 5.21 -3.51
C TYR A 92 -11.06 4.35 -2.35
N PHE A 93 -10.28 4.89 -1.40
CA PHE A 93 -9.85 4.16 -0.21
C PHE A 93 -11.02 3.65 0.63
N LYS A 94 -12.08 4.44 0.82
CA LYS A 94 -13.31 3.99 1.50
C LYS A 94 -13.98 2.83 0.77
N SER A 95 -13.96 2.84 -0.56
CA SER A 95 -14.46 1.71 -1.36
C SER A 95 -13.61 0.45 -1.13
N LEU A 96 -12.28 0.58 -1.11
CA LEU A 96 -11.38 -0.53 -0.84
C LEU A 96 -11.51 -1.08 0.59
N GLN A 97 -11.76 -0.22 1.58
CA GLN A 97 -12.09 -0.64 2.95
C GLN A 97 -13.37 -1.47 2.98
N SER A 98 -14.42 -1.03 2.31
CA SER A 98 -15.69 -1.76 2.23
C SER A 98 -15.58 -3.10 1.50
N GLN A 99 -14.59 -3.25 0.61
CA GLN A 99 -14.27 -4.48 -0.10
C GLN A 99 -13.29 -5.39 0.65
N GLY A 100 -12.76 -4.96 1.80
CA GLY A 100 -11.79 -5.71 2.58
C GLY A 100 -10.38 -5.79 1.95
N VAL A 101 -10.04 -4.85 1.08
CA VAL A 101 -8.67 -4.68 0.55
C VAL A 101 -7.83 -3.86 1.51
N LEU A 102 -8.38 -2.74 1.99
CA LEU A 102 -7.79 -1.95 3.07
C LEU A 102 -8.48 -2.29 4.40
N TYR A 103 -7.70 -2.19 5.49
CA TYR A 103 -8.22 -2.42 6.83
C TYR A 103 -9.20 -1.32 7.24
N ASP A 104 -10.42 -1.69 7.57
CA ASP A 104 -11.52 -0.76 7.91
C ASP A 104 -11.32 -0.05 9.26
N GLY A 105 -10.55 -0.64 10.17
CA GLY A 105 -10.17 -0.05 11.45
C GLY A 105 -9.03 0.97 11.38
N ALA A 106 -8.41 1.19 10.21
CA ALA A 106 -7.32 2.14 10.03
C ALA A 106 -7.80 3.45 9.38
N ASP A 107 -7.13 4.57 9.71
CA ASP A 107 -7.33 5.86 9.04
C ASP A 107 -6.55 5.89 7.72
N CYS A 108 -7.11 5.21 6.70
CA CYS A 108 -6.54 5.21 5.35
C CYS A 108 -6.91 6.51 4.64
N ARG A 109 -5.91 7.36 4.37
CA ARG A 109 -6.14 8.68 3.79
C ARG A 109 -5.03 9.14 2.86
N ALA A 110 -5.43 9.90 1.83
CA ALA A 110 -4.55 10.69 1.00
C ALA A 110 -4.53 12.15 1.49
N TYR A 111 -3.43 12.84 1.24
CA TYR A 111 -3.19 14.23 1.65
C TYR A 111 -2.24 14.92 0.66
N ILE A 112 -2.17 16.27 0.76
CA ILE A 112 -1.10 17.04 0.10
C ILE A 112 0.19 16.79 0.87
N ASP A 113 1.23 16.31 0.20
CA ASP A 113 2.56 16.15 0.79
C ASP A 113 3.24 17.52 0.93
N VAL A 114 2.96 18.16 2.07
CA VAL A 114 3.45 19.49 2.41
C VAL A 114 4.99 19.51 2.49
N GLN A 115 5.60 18.42 2.94
CA GLN A 115 7.05 18.33 3.06
C GLN A 115 7.73 18.35 1.70
N SER A 116 7.33 17.46 0.79
CA SER A 116 7.86 17.43 -0.58
C SER A 116 7.55 18.72 -1.33
N GLN A 117 6.36 19.31 -1.10
CA GLN A 117 5.98 20.59 -1.70
C GLN A 117 6.87 21.73 -1.18
N ARG A 118 7.19 21.76 0.11
CA ARG A 118 8.12 22.73 0.74
C ARG A 118 9.52 22.62 0.16
N GLU A 119 10.05 21.40 0.05
CA GLU A 119 11.38 21.14 -0.52
C GLU A 119 11.49 21.63 -1.98
N TRP A 120 10.43 21.43 -2.77
CA TRP A 120 10.40 21.93 -4.13
C TRP A 120 10.29 23.46 -4.19
N LEU A 121 9.48 24.08 -3.33
CA LEU A 121 9.34 25.54 -3.25
C LEU A 121 10.63 26.20 -2.79
N ALA A 122 11.37 25.60 -1.85
CA ALA A 122 12.63 26.09 -1.33
C ALA A 122 13.72 26.23 -2.40
N GLN A 123 13.59 25.54 -3.53
CA GLN A 123 14.50 25.73 -4.67
C GLN A 123 14.31 27.06 -5.40
N LYS A 124 13.18 27.76 -5.17
CA LYS A 124 12.80 28.98 -5.89
C LYS A 124 12.51 30.16 -4.99
N TYR A 125 12.10 29.90 -3.75
CA TYR A 125 11.65 30.91 -2.80
C TYR A 125 12.28 30.66 -1.43
N ASP A 126 12.43 31.70 -0.64
CA ASP A 126 12.71 31.55 0.79
C ASP A 126 11.37 31.20 1.49
N VAL A 127 11.24 29.96 1.93
CA VAL A 127 10.04 29.41 2.57
C VAL A 127 10.24 29.11 4.06
N SER A 128 11.35 29.61 4.65
CA SER A 128 11.73 29.32 6.03
C SER A 128 10.65 29.74 7.04
N ASP A 129 9.98 30.85 6.79
CA ASP A 129 8.94 31.39 7.66
C ASP A 129 7.51 30.98 7.26
N TRP A 130 7.35 30.18 6.21
CA TRP A 130 6.03 29.78 5.76
C TRP A 130 5.44 28.68 6.65
N THR A 131 4.18 28.88 7.01
CA THR A 131 3.37 27.84 7.68
C THR A 131 3.04 26.68 6.73
N ASP A 132 2.68 25.54 7.28
CA ASP A 132 2.27 24.39 6.45
C ASP A 132 1.06 24.71 5.58
N SER A 133 0.10 25.50 6.08
CA SER A 133 -1.06 25.96 5.31
C SER A 133 -0.67 26.88 4.14
N GLU A 134 0.32 27.74 4.30
CA GLU A 134 0.82 28.58 3.20
C GLU A 134 1.53 27.75 2.15
N VAL A 135 2.31 26.74 2.57
CA VAL A 135 2.93 25.79 1.66
C VAL A 135 1.89 24.99 0.90
N GLU A 136 0.87 24.46 1.58
CA GLU A 136 -0.19 23.62 1.00
C GLU A 136 -0.94 24.32 -0.14
N VAL A 137 -1.28 25.60 0.03
CA VAL A 137 -2.00 26.38 -0.98
C VAL A 137 -1.11 26.95 -2.08
N ALA A 138 0.21 26.91 -1.92
CA ALA A 138 1.16 27.54 -2.83
C ALA A 138 1.09 26.95 -4.24
N ASN A 139 1.45 27.80 -5.21
CA ASN A 139 1.53 27.39 -6.61
C ASN A 139 2.78 26.53 -6.86
N THR A 140 2.56 25.29 -7.26
CA THR A 140 3.61 24.30 -7.57
C THR A 140 3.82 24.09 -9.08
N GLY A 141 3.39 25.06 -9.91
CA GLY A 141 3.51 24.95 -11.37
C GLY A 141 2.63 23.83 -11.91
N SER A 142 3.23 22.83 -12.54
CA SER A 142 2.49 21.69 -13.15
C SER A 142 2.52 20.42 -12.29
N ILE A 143 2.96 20.49 -11.03
CA ILE A 143 3.17 19.32 -10.18
C ILE A 143 2.17 19.32 -9.03
N ILE A 144 1.57 18.17 -8.73
CA ILE A 144 0.85 17.90 -7.47
C ILE A 144 1.75 17.02 -6.61
N PHE A 145 2.02 17.46 -5.39
CA PHE A 145 2.68 16.65 -4.36
C PHE A 145 1.60 16.05 -3.47
N ALA A 146 1.41 14.75 -3.58
CA ALA A 146 0.41 14.01 -2.81
C ALA A 146 1.03 12.78 -2.18
N GLY A 147 0.58 12.47 -0.96
CA GLY A 147 0.93 11.28 -0.22
C GLY A 147 -0.31 10.53 0.22
N ALA A 148 -0.13 9.32 0.71
CA ALA A 148 -1.19 8.54 1.32
C ALA A 148 -0.64 7.62 2.41
N ASP A 149 -1.39 7.52 3.53
CA ASP A 149 -1.18 6.52 4.56
C ASP A 149 -2.28 5.47 4.43
N ILE A 150 -1.91 4.21 4.24
CA ILE A 150 -2.85 3.11 4.06
C ILE A 150 -2.40 1.89 4.86
N THR A 151 -3.36 1.08 5.28
CA THR A 151 -3.12 -0.25 5.88
C THR A 151 -3.88 -1.28 5.07
N ILE A 152 -3.16 -2.24 4.48
CA ILE A 152 -3.77 -3.31 3.70
C ILE A 152 -4.29 -4.39 4.65
N GLN A 153 -5.49 -4.90 4.35
CA GLN A 153 -6.10 -6.01 5.09
C GLN A 153 -5.39 -7.32 4.74
N ASP A 154 -4.78 -7.96 5.74
CA ASP A 154 -4.13 -9.25 5.56
C ASP A 154 -5.13 -10.43 5.56
N CYS A 155 -4.67 -11.61 5.16
CA CYS A 155 -5.43 -12.86 5.20
C CYS A 155 -5.23 -13.58 6.54
N ILE A 156 -6.24 -14.37 6.95
CA ILE A 156 -6.08 -15.34 8.04
C ILE A 156 -5.21 -16.50 7.53
N GLU A 157 -4.08 -16.73 8.18
CA GLU A 157 -3.14 -17.80 7.83
C GLU A 157 -2.98 -18.82 8.94
N ASP A 158 -3.10 -18.38 10.20
CA ASP A 158 -2.87 -19.22 11.39
C ASP A 158 -4.05 -19.18 12.34
N LEU A 159 -4.33 -20.32 13.00
CA LEU A 159 -5.36 -20.47 14.04
C LEU A 159 -4.70 -20.84 15.38
N SER A 160 -4.87 -20.03 16.41
CA SER A 160 -4.60 -20.38 17.80
C SER A 160 -5.93 -20.57 18.53
N PHE A 161 -6.26 -21.81 18.88
CA PHE A 161 -7.52 -22.15 19.53
C PHE A 161 -7.31 -22.83 20.88
N LYS A 162 -7.89 -22.30 21.96
CA LYS A 162 -7.82 -22.87 23.30
C LYS A 162 -9.17 -23.41 23.71
N ILE A 163 -9.20 -24.67 24.20
CA ILE A 163 -10.40 -25.29 24.79
C ILE A 163 -10.15 -25.43 26.30
N GLY A 164 -11.01 -24.81 27.12
CA GLY A 164 -11.08 -25.05 28.56
C GLY A 164 -12.10 -26.13 28.87
N LEU A 165 -11.76 -27.06 29.78
CA LEU A 165 -12.69 -28.00 30.42
C LEU A 165 -12.98 -27.45 31.81
N GLU A 166 -14.26 -27.23 32.16
CA GLU A 166 -14.73 -26.94 33.53
C GLU A 166 -15.05 -28.21 34.32
#